data_9cac51dc39746c8f972720e5eceab65d
#
_entry.id   9cac51dc39746c8f972720e5eceab65d
#
_cell.length_a   1.000
_cell.length_b   1.000
_cell.length_c   1.000
_cell.angle_alpha   90.00
_cell.angle_beta   90.00
_cell.angle_gamma   90.00
#
_symmetry.space_group_name_H-M   'P 1'
#
loop_
_entity.id
_entity.type
_entity.pdbx_description
1 polymer ?
#
loop_
_entity_poly.entity_id
_entity_poly.type
_entity_poly.pdbx_seq_one_letter_code
_entity_poly.pdbx_strand_id
1 'polypeptide(L)'
;KAIHRTMDFEKLKGIVDRIHSFGNIHQHLDLIAGLPYEDYDSFRHSFNDVYALKPQQLQLGFLKVLKGSHMMEMCREYGIVYKTQEPYEVLSTKWLDYDHVLKLKTVENMVEVYYNSGQFQNTLEYLENFFQDAFSIYERLGSFYMEKGYGDVSHTRMRRYEILLEFLEDVPEISMDQVKDQMVYDLYLRENLKSRPGFARDQKPFERQVWDFRKREKVAKNAHVEVFADGTVLLFNYADRDPLTNNAHVTDVTKDVFENLNRD
;
A
#
# COMPACT_ATOMS: atom_id res chain seq x y z
N LYS A 1 -10.88 27.64 -6.29
CA LYS A 1 -11.30 28.79 -7.17
C LYS A 1 -10.27 29.04 -8.28
N ALA A 2 -8.94 29.04 -7.99
CA ALA A 2 -7.88 29.33 -8.95
C ALA A 2 -7.85 28.38 -10.17
N ILE A 3 -8.33 27.17 -10.03
CA ILE A 3 -8.42 26.18 -11.11
C ILE A 3 -9.86 26.00 -11.64
N HIS A 4 -10.76 26.93 -11.35
CA HIS A 4 -12.19 26.88 -11.71
C HIS A 4 -12.89 25.58 -11.28
N ARG A 5 -12.42 24.94 -10.22
CA ARG A 5 -12.99 23.71 -9.66
C ARG A 5 -13.27 23.92 -8.18
N THR A 6 -14.44 23.47 -7.73
CA THR A 6 -14.80 23.42 -6.32
C THR A 6 -15.12 21.97 -5.97
N MET A 7 -14.51 21.47 -4.91
CA MET A 7 -14.77 20.13 -4.39
C MET A 7 -15.35 20.28 -2.98
N ASP A 8 -16.39 19.53 -2.71
CA ASP A 8 -16.96 19.34 -1.38
C ASP A 8 -16.47 17.96 -0.90
N PHE A 9 -15.49 17.96 0.00
CA PHE A 9 -14.84 16.74 0.46
C PHE A 9 -15.80 15.85 1.26
N GLU A 10 -16.67 16.40 2.10
CA GLU A 10 -17.63 15.62 2.87
C GLU A 10 -18.64 14.91 1.96
N LYS A 11 -19.08 15.59 0.91
CA LYS A 11 -19.93 14.98 -0.10
C LYS A 11 -19.20 13.88 -0.87
N LEU A 12 -17.92 14.11 -1.23
CA LEU A 12 -17.09 13.11 -1.90
C LEU A 12 -16.96 11.86 -1.02
N LYS A 13 -16.64 12.04 0.27
CA LYS A 13 -16.51 10.96 1.25
C LYS A 13 -17.78 10.10 1.29
N GLY A 14 -18.95 10.73 1.44
CA GLY A 14 -20.23 9.99 1.45
C GLY A 14 -20.50 9.19 0.16
N ILE A 15 -20.03 9.70 -1.00
CA ILE A 15 -20.14 8.98 -2.29
C ILE A 15 -19.17 7.79 -2.31
N VAL A 16 -17.90 7.98 -1.89
CA VAL A 16 -16.88 6.94 -1.83
C VAL A 16 -17.33 5.81 -0.90
N ASP A 17 -17.79 6.13 0.31
CA ASP A 17 -18.30 5.17 1.28
C ASP A 17 -19.46 4.34 0.72
N ARG A 18 -20.39 5.00 0.03
CA ARG A 18 -21.52 4.33 -0.61
C ARG A 18 -21.08 3.38 -1.73
N ILE A 19 -20.15 3.80 -2.58
CA ILE A 19 -19.60 2.94 -3.65
C ILE A 19 -18.83 1.76 -3.04
N HIS A 20 -18.04 2.02 -1.98
CA HIS A 20 -17.30 0.99 -1.26
C HIS A 20 -18.23 -0.10 -0.70
N SER A 21 -19.41 0.29 -0.19
CA SER A 21 -20.39 -0.66 0.36
C SER A 21 -20.94 -1.67 -0.66
N PHE A 22 -20.80 -1.42 -1.95
CA PHE A 22 -21.19 -2.37 -3.00
C PHE A 22 -20.21 -3.55 -3.17
N GLY A 23 -18.94 -3.40 -2.73
CA GLY A 23 -17.92 -4.45 -2.72
C GLY A 23 -17.49 -4.98 -4.08
N ASN A 24 -17.90 -4.34 -5.19
CA ASN A 24 -17.64 -4.82 -6.55
C ASN A 24 -17.17 -3.73 -7.52
N ILE A 25 -16.80 -2.54 -7.00
CA ILE A 25 -16.35 -1.40 -7.80
C ILE A 25 -14.96 -1.01 -7.35
N HIS A 26 -14.01 -1.03 -8.28
CA HIS A 26 -12.65 -0.55 -8.06
C HIS A 26 -12.63 0.97 -8.11
N GLN A 27 -12.24 1.62 -7.01
CA GLN A 27 -12.22 3.07 -6.89
C GLN A 27 -10.81 3.62 -7.05
N HIS A 28 -10.66 4.64 -7.90
CA HIS A 28 -9.45 5.42 -8.05
C HIS A 28 -9.69 6.82 -7.54
N LEU A 29 -8.83 7.32 -6.70
CA LEU A 29 -8.82 8.71 -6.25
C LEU A 29 -7.47 9.34 -6.63
N ASP A 30 -7.55 10.57 -7.13
CA ASP A 30 -6.40 11.29 -7.66
C ASP A 30 -6.12 12.54 -6.84
N LEU A 31 -4.84 12.78 -6.53
CA LEU A 31 -4.32 14.02 -5.98
C LEU A 31 -3.38 14.67 -6.99
N ILE A 32 -3.37 16.00 -7.06
CA ILE A 32 -2.50 16.76 -7.95
C ILE A 32 -1.64 17.70 -7.11
N ALA A 33 -0.34 17.44 -7.04
CA ALA A 33 0.63 18.31 -6.39
C ALA A 33 1.00 19.53 -7.26
N GLY A 34 1.29 20.65 -6.61
CA GLY A 34 1.72 21.88 -7.27
C GLY A 34 0.58 22.76 -7.72
N LEU A 35 -0.61 22.58 -7.21
CA LEU A 35 -1.73 23.49 -7.41
C LEU A 35 -1.46 24.85 -6.74
N PRO A 36 -2.00 25.97 -7.27
CA PRO A 36 -1.90 27.27 -6.60
C PRO A 36 -2.47 27.24 -5.19
N TYR A 37 -1.76 27.90 -4.26
CA TYR A 37 -2.09 28.02 -2.82
C TYR A 37 -1.96 26.72 -2.01
N GLU A 38 -1.35 25.68 -2.57
CA GLU A 38 -1.06 24.43 -1.87
C GLU A 38 0.45 24.29 -1.66
N ASP A 39 0.86 24.28 -0.38
CA ASP A 39 2.21 23.99 0.06
C ASP A 39 2.36 22.51 0.42
N TYR A 40 3.55 22.14 0.90
CA TYR A 40 3.87 20.75 1.25
C TYR A 40 2.98 20.20 2.37
N ASP A 41 2.72 21.01 3.40
CA ASP A 41 1.93 20.59 4.57
C ASP A 41 0.44 20.46 4.20
N SER A 42 -0.10 21.38 3.41
CA SER A 42 -1.47 21.28 2.92
C SER A 42 -1.68 20.09 1.98
N PHE A 43 -0.68 19.76 1.15
CA PHE A 43 -0.71 18.54 0.34
C PHE A 43 -0.69 17.28 1.23
N ARG A 44 0.14 17.25 2.28
CA ARG A 44 0.17 16.16 3.27
C ARG A 44 -1.20 15.94 3.92
N HIS A 45 -1.91 17.02 4.29
CA HIS A 45 -3.27 16.90 4.81
C HIS A 45 -4.22 16.31 3.78
N SER A 46 -4.22 16.84 2.55
CA SER A 46 -5.04 16.32 1.45
C SER A 46 -4.77 14.83 1.18
N PHE A 47 -3.50 14.42 1.25
CA PHE A 47 -3.10 13.02 1.10
C PHE A 47 -3.71 12.14 2.20
N ASN A 48 -3.57 12.53 3.46
CA ASN A 48 -4.07 11.75 4.58
C ASN A 48 -5.61 11.64 4.55
N ASP A 49 -6.29 12.72 4.19
CA ASP A 49 -7.75 12.73 4.05
C ASP A 49 -8.23 11.74 2.97
N VAL A 50 -7.58 11.75 1.80
CA VAL A 50 -7.94 10.86 0.69
C VAL A 50 -7.49 9.42 0.97
N TYR A 51 -6.33 9.22 1.59
CA TYR A 51 -5.83 7.90 2.01
C TYR A 51 -6.78 7.24 3.01
N ALA A 52 -7.36 8.00 3.94
CA ALA A 52 -8.33 7.51 4.91
C ALA A 52 -9.62 6.96 4.28
N LEU A 53 -9.94 7.33 3.05
CA LEU A 53 -11.04 6.77 2.28
C LEU A 53 -10.73 5.37 1.73
N LYS A 54 -9.48 4.88 1.87
CA LYS A 54 -9.03 3.53 1.47
C LYS A 54 -9.43 3.17 0.03
N PRO A 55 -9.17 4.02 -0.98
CA PRO A 55 -9.43 3.67 -2.37
C PRO A 55 -8.57 2.47 -2.77
N GLN A 56 -9.00 1.68 -3.75
CA GLN A 56 -8.18 0.58 -4.27
C GLN A 56 -6.94 1.10 -4.99
N GLN A 57 -7.00 2.32 -5.53
CA GLN A 57 -5.84 3.01 -6.10
C GLN A 57 -5.84 4.49 -5.74
N LEU A 58 -4.71 4.97 -5.22
CA LEU A 58 -4.45 6.37 -4.91
C LEU A 58 -3.39 6.89 -5.87
N GLN A 59 -3.79 7.71 -6.82
CA GLN A 59 -2.86 8.27 -7.80
C GLN A 59 -2.38 9.65 -7.36
N LEU A 60 -1.07 9.81 -7.22
CA LEU A 60 -0.45 11.10 -7.07
C LEU A 60 0.00 11.61 -8.44
N GLY A 61 -0.53 12.75 -8.85
CA GLY A 61 -0.11 13.42 -10.07
C GLY A 61 0.56 14.76 -9.76
N PHE A 62 1.16 15.35 -10.78
CA PHE A 62 1.76 16.69 -10.70
C PHE A 62 1.12 17.61 -11.73
N LEU A 63 0.94 18.87 -11.34
CA LEU A 63 0.35 19.87 -12.21
C LEU A 63 1.08 19.88 -13.56
N LYS A 64 0.33 19.80 -14.65
CA LYS A 64 0.82 19.93 -16.02
C LYS A 64 0.32 21.24 -16.62
N VAL A 65 1.26 22.09 -17.04
CA VAL A 65 0.97 23.40 -17.64
C VAL A 65 0.79 23.23 -19.14
N LEU A 66 -0.42 22.85 -19.55
CA LEU A 66 -0.73 22.58 -20.95
C LEU A 66 -0.77 23.88 -21.77
N LYS A 67 -0.28 23.82 -23.00
CA LYS A 67 -0.30 24.96 -23.96
C LYS A 67 -1.73 25.45 -24.18
N GLY A 68 -1.95 26.74 -24.05
CA GLY A 68 -3.26 27.38 -24.22
C GLY A 68 -4.22 27.21 -23.04
N SER A 69 -3.77 26.62 -21.94
CA SER A 69 -4.58 26.52 -20.73
C SER A 69 -4.57 27.83 -19.93
N HIS A 70 -5.63 28.07 -19.15
CA HIS A 70 -5.67 29.18 -18.19
C HIS A 70 -4.48 29.14 -17.20
N MET A 71 -4.05 27.96 -16.79
CA MET A 71 -2.91 27.79 -15.89
C MET A 71 -1.61 28.33 -16.52
N MET A 72 -1.43 28.18 -17.85
CA MET A 72 -0.28 28.76 -18.55
C MET A 72 -0.29 30.31 -18.51
N GLU A 73 -1.46 30.94 -18.63
CA GLU A 73 -1.60 32.38 -18.49
C GLU A 73 -1.25 32.89 -17.10
N MET A 74 -1.57 32.08 -16.08
CA MET A 74 -1.36 32.40 -14.67
C MET A 74 0.04 32.06 -14.12
N CYS A 75 0.91 31.43 -14.91
CA CYS A 75 2.24 30.97 -14.46
C CYS A 75 3.05 32.09 -13.79
N ARG A 76 3.03 33.29 -14.37
CA ARG A 76 3.79 34.43 -13.82
C ARG A 76 3.22 34.88 -12.47
N GLU A 77 1.90 34.93 -12.34
CA GLU A 77 1.23 35.33 -11.10
C GLU A 77 1.46 34.32 -9.98
N TYR A 78 1.39 33.04 -10.28
CA TYR A 78 1.57 31.95 -9.30
C TYR A 78 3.02 31.49 -9.16
N GLY A 79 3.96 32.11 -9.89
CA GLY A 79 5.38 31.75 -9.85
C GLY A 79 5.63 30.30 -10.26
N ILE A 80 4.82 29.77 -11.17
CA ILE A 80 4.93 28.39 -11.63
C ILE A 80 6.10 28.26 -12.59
N VAL A 81 7.06 27.41 -12.24
CA VAL A 81 8.13 26.94 -13.11
C VAL A 81 7.79 25.51 -13.52
N TYR A 82 7.89 25.20 -14.80
CA TYR A 82 7.53 23.89 -15.34
C TYR A 82 8.48 23.47 -16.47
N LYS A 83 8.51 22.16 -16.78
CA LYS A 83 9.29 21.63 -17.92
C LYS A 83 8.72 22.13 -19.21
N THR A 84 9.58 22.69 -20.09
CA THR A 84 9.19 23.19 -21.42
C THR A 84 8.90 22.08 -22.42
N GLN A 85 9.30 20.85 -22.11
CA GLN A 85 9.03 19.63 -22.86
C GLN A 85 7.88 18.84 -22.22
N GLU A 86 7.20 18.04 -23.02
CA GLU A 86 6.17 17.13 -22.52
C GLU A 86 6.73 16.24 -21.39
N PRO A 87 5.95 16.04 -20.32
CA PRO A 87 4.53 16.36 -20.16
C PRO A 87 4.24 17.76 -19.56
N TYR A 88 5.12 18.75 -19.64
CA TYR A 88 4.96 20.12 -19.12
C TYR A 88 4.72 20.19 -17.62
N GLU A 89 5.36 19.31 -16.90
CA GLU A 89 5.15 19.10 -15.48
C GLU A 89 5.78 20.21 -14.65
N VAL A 90 5.09 20.59 -13.56
CA VAL A 90 5.55 21.60 -12.60
C VAL A 90 6.88 21.18 -11.95
N LEU A 91 7.76 22.17 -11.78
CA LEU A 91 9.02 22.05 -11.05
C LEU A 91 8.98 22.82 -9.72
N SER A 92 8.30 23.96 -9.68
CA SER A 92 8.05 24.71 -8.44
C SER A 92 6.90 25.70 -8.62
N THR A 93 6.37 26.21 -7.52
CA THR A 93 5.39 27.28 -7.45
C THR A 93 5.77 28.29 -6.37
N LYS A 94 4.97 29.35 -6.12
CA LYS A 94 5.18 30.24 -4.97
C LYS A 94 5.07 29.51 -3.62
N TRP A 95 4.36 28.41 -3.54
CA TRP A 95 4.02 27.69 -2.29
C TRP A 95 4.78 26.37 -2.15
N LEU A 96 5.19 25.77 -3.26
CA LEU A 96 5.87 24.48 -3.30
C LEU A 96 7.19 24.63 -4.06
N ASP A 97 8.32 24.56 -3.39
CA ASP A 97 9.64 24.63 -3.98
C ASP A 97 10.04 23.33 -4.71
N TYR A 98 11.18 23.36 -5.39
CA TYR A 98 11.66 22.23 -6.18
C TYR A 98 12.01 21.01 -5.34
N ASP A 99 12.59 21.22 -4.16
CA ASP A 99 12.98 20.12 -3.28
C ASP A 99 11.75 19.40 -2.72
N HIS A 100 10.69 20.15 -2.40
CA HIS A 100 9.41 19.56 -2.00
C HIS A 100 8.74 18.80 -3.16
N VAL A 101 8.82 19.30 -4.40
CA VAL A 101 8.33 18.55 -5.57
C VAL A 101 9.08 17.23 -5.72
N LEU A 102 10.41 17.22 -5.54
CA LEU A 102 11.20 15.98 -5.59
C LEU A 102 10.82 15.01 -4.47
N LYS A 103 10.63 15.50 -3.25
CA LYS A 103 10.13 14.65 -2.15
C LYS A 103 8.78 14.04 -2.46
N LEU A 104 7.83 14.82 -2.98
CA LEU A 104 6.52 14.30 -3.37
C LEU A 104 6.62 13.24 -4.48
N LYS A 105 7.62 13.33 -5.38
CA LYS A 105 7.88 12.28 -6.38
C LYS A 105 8.38 10.97 -5.75
N THR A 106 9.17 11.06 -4.70
CA THR A 106 9.55 9.84 -3.97
C THR A 106 8.36 9.23 -3.24
N VAL A 107 7.47 10.06 -2.66
CA VAL A 107 6.21 9.61 -2.06
C VAL A 107 5.32 8.92 -3.11
N GLU A 108 5.14 9.55 -4.28
CA GLU A 108 4.40 8.95 -5.42
C GLU A 108 4.91 7.53 -5.72
N ASN A 109 6.23 7.38 -5.91
CA ASN A 109 6.84 6.09 -6.19
C ASN A 109 6.56 5.06 -5.09
N MET A 110 6.63 5.45 -3.82
CA MET A 110 6.37 4.54 -2.70
C MET A 110 4.89 4.14 -2.63
N VAL A 111 3.97 5.07 -2.90
CA VAL A 111 2.54 4.78 -3.00
C VAL A 111 2.28 3.77 -4.14
N GLU A 112 2.88 3.97 -5.30
CA GLU A 112 2.73 3.05 -6.43
C GLU A 112 3.25 1.64 -6.11
N VAL A 113 4.43 1.55 -5.50
CA VAL A 113 5.09 0.27 -5.18
C VAL A 113 4.40 -0.47 -4.06
N TYR A 114 3.99 0.22 -2.99
CA TYR A 114 3.53 -0.42 -1.76
C TYR A 114 2.01 -0.39 -1.59
N TYR A 115 1.34 0.70 -1.91
CA TYR A 115 -0.11 0.82 -1.81
C TYR A 115 -0.83 0.29 -3.05
N ASN A 116 -0.59 0.90 -4.21
CA ASN A 116 -1.32 0.60 -5.45
C ASN A 116 -1.07 -0.81 -5.98
N SER A 117 0.06 -1.41 -5.65
CA SER A 117 0.33 -2.82 -5.98
C SER A 117 -0.64 -3.79 -5.31
N GLY A 118 -1.30 -3.38 -4.22
CA GLY A 118 -2.18 -4.21 -3.40
C GLY A 118 -1.48 -5.39 -2.71
N GLN A 119 -0.14 -5.39 -2.68
CA GLN A 119 0.65 -6.52 -2.15
C GLN A 119 0.96 -6.41 -0.66
N PHE A 120 0.74 -5.26 -0.04
CA PHE A 120 1.17 -4.94 1.32
C PHE A 120 0.01 -4.40 2.18
N GLN A 121 -1.24 -4.76 1.86
CA GLN A 121 -2.42 -4.16 2.48
C GLN A 121 -2.44 -4.33 4.00
N ASN A 122 -2.31 -5.56 4.48
CA ASN A 122 -2.32 -5.87 5.92
C ASN A 122 -1.06 -5.34 6.60
N THR A 123 0.09 -5.42 5.92
CA THR A 123 1.35 -4.86 6.40
C THR A 123 1.23 -3.34 6.59
N LEU A 124 0.72 -2.59 5.61
CA LEU A 124 0.55 -1.15 5.70
C LEU A 124 -0.44 -0.75 6.79
N GLU A 125 -1.57 -1.45 6.93
CA GLU A 125 -2.55 -1.21 7.99
C GLU A 125 -1.93 -1.40 9.38
N TYR A 126 -1.09 -2.42 9.56
CA TYR A 126 -0.34 -2.60 10.78
C TYR A 126 0.64 -1.44 11.03
N LEU A 127 1.36 -0.97 9.99
CA LEU A 127 2.33 0.11 10.09
C LEU A 127 1.71 1.46 10.46
N GLU A 128 0.45 1.73 10.07
CA GLU A 128 -0.25 2.97 10.41
C GLU A 128 -0.27 3.26 11.93
N ASN A 129 -0.11 2.25 12.77
CA ASN A 129 -0.07 2.40 14.23
C ASN A 129 1.26 2.94 14.78
N PHE A 130 2.33 2.96 13.98
CA PHE A 130 3.69 3.30 14.41
C PHE A 130 4.23 4.59 13.76
N PHE A 131 3.45 5.22 12.93
CA PHE A 131 3.81 6.46 12.24
C PHE A 131 2.84 7.56 12.62
N GLN A 132 3.28 8.82 12.49
CA GLN A 132 2.46 9.98 12.82
C GLN A 132 1.16 10.02 12.00
N ASP A 133 1.25 9.68 10.73
CA ASP A 133 0.16 9.59 9.75
C ASP A 133 0.58 8.73 8.57
N ALA A 134 -0.35 8.43 7.69
CA ALA A 134 -0.10 7.59 6.52
C ALA A 134 0.95 8.20 5.58
N PHE A 135 0.93 9.53 5.36
CA PHE A 135 1.92 10.21 4.53
C PHE A 135 3.35 9.98 5.01
N SER A 136 3.56 9.97 6.34
CA SER A 136 4.88 9.77 6.95
C SER A 136 5.49 8.40 6.63
N ILE A 137 4.67 7.37 6.41
CA ILE A 137 5.16 6.04 6.01
C ILE A 137 5.87 6.15 4.67
N TYR A 138 5.20 6.73 3.68
CA TYR A 138 5.72 6.85 2.31
C TYR A 138 6.85 7.86 2.19
N GLU A 139 6.78 8.97 2.93
CA GLU A 139 7.85 9.98 2.98
C GLU A 139 9.15 9.39 3.53
N ARG A 140 9.10 8.71 4.68
CA ARG A 140 10.27 8.07 5.30
C ARG A 140 10.80 6.91 4.47
N LEU A 141 9.91 6.10 3.91
CA LEU A 141 10.30 5.01 3.02
C LEU A 141 10.94 5.54 1.73
N GLY A 142 10.41 6.63 1.15
CA GLY A 142 11.02 7.31 0.01
C GLY A 142 12.42 7.83 0.30
N SER A 143 12.62 8.47 1.47
CA SER A 143 13.93 8.91 1.94
C SER A 143 14.91 7.74 2.09
N PHE A 144 14.46 6.64 2.70
CA PHE A 144 15.24 5.42 2.84
C PHE A 144 15.66 4.83 1.47
N TYR A 145 14.75 4.81 0.50
CA TYR A 145 15.07 4.37 -0.87
C TYR A 145 16.14 5.22 -1.52
N MET A 146 16.09 6.55 -1.33
CA MET A 146 17.09 7.47 -1.85
C MET A 146 18.45 7.26 -1.17
N GLU A 147 18.49 7.14 0.16
CA GLU A 147 19.72 6.91 0.93
C GLU A 147 20.42 5.60 0.58
N LYS A 148 19.66 4.54 0.32
CA LYS A 148 20.19 3.22 -0.04
C LYS A 148 20.45 3.05 -1.55
N GLY A 149 20.07 4.04 -2.38
CA GLY A 149 20.19 3.93 -3.85
C GLY A 149 19.26 2.90 -4.47
N TYR A 150 18.11 2.61 -3.83
CA TYR A 150 17.14 1.64 -4.34
C TYR A 150 16.18 2.26 -5.39
N GLY A 151 16.11 3.59 -5.46
CA GLY A 151 15.19 4.31 -6.36
C GLY A 151 15.47 4.11 -7.85
N ASP A 152 16.72 3.87 -8.22
CA ASP A 152 17.17 3.80 -9.61
C ASP A 152 17.12 2.39 -10.21
N VAL A 153 16.70 1.38 -9.44
CA VAL A 153 16.74 -0.05 -9.84
C VAL A 153 15.35 -0.68 -9.68
N SER A 154 15.00 -1.50 -10.65
CA SER A 154 13.79 -2.33 -10.54
C SER A 154 14.01 -3.48 -9.54
N HIS A 155 13.08 -3.64 -8.60
CA HIS A 155 13.12 -4.69 -7.61
C HIS A 155 12.06 -5.77 -7.86
N THR A 156 12.43 -7.02 -7.63
CA THR A 156 11.45 -8.12 -7.60
C THR A 156 10.48 -7.92 -6.44
N ARG A 157 9.31 -8.55 -6.51
CA ARG A 157 8.35 -8.51 -5.41
C ARG A 157 8.97 -8.94 -4.07
N MET A 158 9.69 -10.05 -4.04
CA MET A 158 10.34 -10.53 -2.81
C MET A 158 11.36 -9.53 -2.28
N ARG A 159 12.16 -8.91 -3.15
CA ARG A 159 13.12 -7.88 -2.74
C ARG A 159 12.43 -6.67 -2.11
N ARG A 160 11.23 -6.29 -2.56
CA ARG A 160 10.45 -5.19 -1.95
C ARG A 160 10.04 -5.51 -0.51
N TYR A 161 9.69 -6.76 -0.20
CA TYR A 161 9.44 -7.19 1.19
C TYR A 161 10.71 -7.11 2.05
N GLU A 162 11.84 -7.56 1.51
CA GLU A 162 13.14 -7.47 2.21
C GLU A 162 13.54 -6.02 2.47
N ILE A 163 13.40 -5.12 1.48
CA ILE A 163 13.67 -3.69 1.63
C ILE A 163 12.76 -3.06 2.69
N LEU A 164 11.48 -3.43 2.71
CA LEU A 164 10.56 -2.95 3.73
C LEU A 164 10.96 -3.43 5.13
N LEU A 165 11.44 -4.68 5.27
CA LEU A 165 11.99 -5.18 6.54
C LEU A 165 13.23 -4.38 6.95
N GLU A 166 14.18 -4.13 6.04
CA GLU A 166 15.37 -3.31 6.31
C GLU A 166 14.98 -1.90 6.79
N PHE A 167 13.99 -1.27 6.16
CA PHE A 167 13.47 0.04 6.56
C PHE A 167 12.89 0.03 7.96
N LEU A 168 12.21 -1.06 8.36
CA LEU A 168 11.50 -1.16 9.63
C LEU A 168 12.42 -1.51 10.81
N GLU A 169 13.66 -1.96 10.58
CA GLU A 169 14.64 -2.23 11.65
C GLU A 169 14.91 -0.99 12.52
N ASP A 170 14.85 0.20 11.93
CA ASP A 170 15.08 1.48 12.62
C ASP A 170 13.79 2.17 13.11
N VAL A 171 12.61 1.51 13.02
CA VAL A 171 11.35 2.06 13.51
C VAL A 171 11.13 1.64 14.97
N PRO A 172 11.11 2.61 15.94
CA PRO A 172 10.91 2.27 17.34
C PRO A 172 9.57 1.56 17.59
N GLU A 173 9.54 0.70 18.59
CA GLU A 173 8.34 0.04 19.13
C GLU A 173 7.66 -0.96 18.18
N ILE A 174 8.16 -1.13 16.95
CA ILE A 174 7.59 -2.07 16.00
C ILE A 174 8.03 -3.51 16.34
N SER A 175 7.09 -4.43 16.33
CA SER A 175 7.40 -5.86 16.48
C SER A 175 7.73 -6.46 15.12
N MET A 176 9.01 -6.77 14.88
CA MET A 176 9.46 -7.39 13.63
C MET A 176 8.81 -8.76 13.38
N ASP A 177 8.48 -9.52 14.43
CA ASP A 177 7.77 -10.79 14.28
C ASP A 177 6.33 -10.58 13.79
N GLN A 178 5.63 -9.57 14.31
CA GLN A 178 4.30 -9.21 13.81
C GLN A 178 4.34 -8.67 12.39
N VAL A 179 5.32 -7.81 12.05
CA VAL A 179 5.52 -7.35 10.66
C VAL A 179 5.70 -8.51 9.70
N LYS A 180 6.58 -9.47 10.05
CA LYS A 180 6.81 -10.66 9.22
C LYS A 180 5.53 -11.49 9.05
N ASP A 181 4.73 -11.63 10.09
CA ASP A 181 3.45 -12.32 9.99
C ASP A 181 2.47 -11.60 9.06
N GLN A 182 2.36 -10.26 9.14
CA GLN A 182 1.53 -9.48 8.19
C GLN A 182 2.02 -9.63 6.75
N MET A 183 3.33 -9.59 6.54
CA MET A 183 3.94 -9.79 5.22
C MET A 183 3.69 -11.20 4.66
N VAL A 184 3.77 -12.21 5.50
CA VAL A 184 3.47 -13.61 5.12
C VAL A 184 1.99 -13.75 4.79
N TYR A 185 1.11 -13.12 5.55
CA TYR A 185 -0.32 -13.07 5.25
C TYR A 185 -0.57 -12.42 3.88
N ASP A 186 -0.04 -11.24 3.63
CA ASP A 186 -0.17 -10.53 2.34
C ASP A 186 0.34 -11.37 1.16
N LEU A 187 1.47 -12.06 1.32
CA LEU A 187 2.03 -12.92 0.28
C LEU A 187 1.09 -14.08 -0.05
N TYR A 188 0.64 -14.84 0.95
CA TYR A 188 -0.24 -15.98 0.74
C TYR A 188 -1.68 -15.57 0.38
N LEU A 189 -2.11 -14.38 0.75
CA LEU A 189 -3.37 -13.82 0.28
C LEU A 189 -3.38 -13.67 -1.26
N ARG A 190 -2.23 -13.34 -1.84
CA ARG A 190 -2.08 -13.08 -3.29
C ARG A 190 -1.78 -14.33 -4.09
N GLU A 191 -0.93 -15.22 -3.61
CA GLU A 191 -0.55 -16.43 -4.36
C GLU A 191 -0.02 -17.58 -3.50
N ASN A 192 -0.17 -18.80 -4.03
CA ASN A 192 0.46 -19.99 -3.48
C ASN A 192 1.94 -20.04 -3.90
N LEU A 193 2.83 -19.61 -3.02
CA LEU A 193 4.26 -19.55 -3.29
C LEU A 193 4.85 -20.96 -3.47
N LYS A 194 5.75 -21.13 -4.46
CA LYS A 194 6.48 -22.37 -4.68
C LYS A 194 7.52 -22.65 -3.59
N SER A 195 8.08 -21.60 -3.02
CA SER A 195 9.06 -21.66 -1.93
C SER A 195 8.67 -20.66 -0.84
N ARG A 196 8.90 -21.06 0.40
CA ARG A 196 8.63 -20.21 1.55
C ARG A 196 9.58 -19.01 1.58
N PRO A 197 9.11 -17.79 1.93
CA PRO A 197 9.96 -16.62 2.11
C PRO A 197 11.02 -16.88 3.19
N GLY A 198 12.25 -16.40 2.97
CA GLY A 198 13.35 -16.59 3.92
C GLY A 198 13.14 -15.92 5.28
N PHE A 199 12.32 -14.84 5.32
CA PHE A 199 11.98 -14.14 6.55
C PHE A 199 10.79 -14.76 7.31
N ALA A 200 10.05 -15.70 6.68
CA ALA A 200 8.89 -16.31 7.29
C ALA A 200 9.29 -17.28 8.42
N ARG A 201 8.47 -17.33 9.46
CA ARG A 201 8.64 -18.19 10.62
C ARG A 201 8.79 -19.68 10.26
N ASP A 202 9.63 -20.41 10.98
CA ASP A 202 9.77 -21.86 10.79
C ASP A 202 8.47 -22.59 11.16
N GLN A 203 7.94 -23.39 10.24
CA GLN A 203 6.72 -24.17 10.39
C GLN A 203 6.97 -25.63 10.82
N LYS A 204 8.24 -26.07 10.89
CA LYS A 204 8.56 -27.46 11.27
C LYS A 204 7.88 -27.96 12.53
N PRO A 205 7.74 -27.14 13.60
CA PRO A 205 7.05 -27.58 14.80
C PRO A 205 5.58 -27.99 14.59
N PHE A 206 4.97 -27.50 13.50
CA PHE A 206 3.53 -27.69 13.21
C PHE A 206 3.27 -28.59 12.01
N GLU A 207 4.34 -29.08 11.33
CA GLU A 207 4.21 -29.86 10.09
C GLU A 207 3.28 -31.07 10.23
N ARG A 208 3.36 -31.79 11.36
CA ARG A 208 2.54 -32.96 11.61
C ARG A 208 1.05 -32.59 11.74
N GLN A 209 0.74 -31.59 12.55
CA GLN A 209 -0.65 -31.14 12.79
C GLN A 209 -1.29 -30.62 11.49
N VAL A 210 -0.53 -29.81 10.75
CA VAL A 210 -0.97 -29.28 9.45
C VAL A 210 -1.16 -30.42 8.43
N TRP A 211 -0.26 -31.41 8.41
CA TRP A 211 -0.39 -32.57 7.50
C TRP A 211 -1.60 -33.42 7.83
N ASP A 212 -1.83 -33.74 9.11
CA ASP A 212 -2.99 -34.52 9.58
C ASP A 212 -4.30 -33.80 9.23
N PHE A 213 -4.38 -32.49 9.48
CA PHE A 213 -5.50 -31.64 9.08
C PHE A 213 -5.74 -31.70 7.58
N ARG A 214 -4.72 -31.45 6.76
CA ARG A 214 -4.83 -31.46 5.28
C ARG A 214 -5.33 -32.79 4.75
N LYS A 215 -4.92 -33.91 5.35
CA LYS A 215 -5.33 -35.24 4.98
C LYS A 215 -6.78 -35.52 5.37
N ARG A 216 -7.17 -35.17 6.59
CA ARG A 216 -8.51 -35.36 7.12
C ARG A 216 -9.56 -34.57 6.33
N GLU A 217 -9.31 -33.30 6.15
CA GLU A 217 -10.23 -32.37 5.47
C GLU A 217 -10.09 -32.40 3.93
N LYS A 218 -9.23 -33.25 3.38
CA LYS A 218 -8.96 -33.39 1.94
C LYS A 218 -8.63 -32.03 1.29
N VAL A 219 -7.83 -31.22 2.00
CA VAL A 219 -7.45 -29.86 1.53
C VAL A 219 -6.83 -29.93 0.15
N ALA A 220 -7.28 -29.06 -0.76
CA ALA A 220 -6.81 -29.02 -2.13
C ALA A 220 -5.30 -28.82 -2.23
N LYS A 221 -4.65 -29.40 -3.24
CA LYS A 221 -3.18 -29.27 -3.44
C LYS A 221 -2.74 -27.83 -3.70
N ASN A 222 -3.60 -27.02 -4.31
CA ASN A 222 -3.34 -25.61 -4.59
C ASN A 222 -3.74 -24.66 -3.45
N ALA A 223 -4.04 -25.19 -2.26
CA ALA A 223 -4.30 -24.39 -1.06
C ALA A 223 -3.06 -24.36 -0.15
N HIS A 224 -2.88 -23.28 0.61
CA HIS A 224 -1.82 -23.13 1.61
C HIS A 224 -2.39 -23.06 3.02
N VAL A 225 -1.68 -23.64 3.99
CA VAL A 225 -2.00 -23.55 5.43
C VAL A 225 -0.81 -22.92 6.13
N GLU A 226 -1.02 -21.86 6.87
CA GLU A 226 0.00 -21.12 7.58
C GLU A 226 -0.35 -21.03 9.08
N VAL A 227 0.66 -21.21 9.94
CA VAL A 227 0.56 -21.02 11.40
C VAL A 227 1.27 -19.73 11.76
N PHE A 228 0.56 -18.78 12.36
CA PHE A 228 1.06 -17.46 12.75
C PHE A 228 1.60 -17.46 14.20
N ALA A 229 2.26 -16.36 14.58
CA ALA A 229 2.91 -16.21 15.88
C ALA A 229 1.95 -16.29 17.07
N ASP A 230 0.75 -15.80 16.91
CA ASP A 230 -0.32 -15.82 17.92
C ASP A 230 -1.00 -17.19 18.06
N GLY A 231 -0.57 -18.17 17.25
CA GLY A 231 -1.15 -19.52 17.20
C GLY A 231 -2.34 -19.65 16.26
N THR A 232 -2.76 -18.58 15.57
CA THR A 232 -3.80 -18.65 14.55
C THR A 232 -3.33 -19.49 13.37
N VAL A 233 -4.20 -20.34 12.83
CA VAL A 233 -3.93 -21.15 11.65
C VAL A 233 -4.92 -20.78 10.55
N LEU A 234 -4.40 -20.31 9.41
CA LEU A 234 -5.21 -19.89 8.29
C LEU A 234 -5.01 -20.78 7.06
N LEU A 235 -6.12 -21.12 6.44
CA LEU A 235 -6.19 -21.81 5.16
C LEU A 235 -6.46 -20.80 4.05
N PHE A 236 -5.54 -20.67 3.10
CA PHE A 236 -5.64 -19.85 1.89
C PHE A 236 -6.08 -20.75 0.73
N ASN A 237 -7.31 -20.55 0.25
CA ASN A 237 -7.87 -21.30 -0.89
C ASN A 237 -7.80 -20.46 -2.16
N TYR A 238 -7.09 -20.99 -3.17
CA TYR A 238 -6.90 -20.30 -4.45
C TYR A 238 -7.85 -20.78 -5.56
N ALA A 239 -8.73 -21.75 -5.26
CA ALA A 239 -9.71 -22.24 -6.24
C ALA A 239 -10.87 -21.27 -6.43
N ASP A 240 -11.23 -20.54 -5.36
CA ASP A 240 -12.27 -19.53 -5.35
C ASP A 240 -11.64 -18.22 -4.83
N ARG A 241 -11.50 -17.23 -5.72
CA ARG A 241 -10.83 -15.97 -5.42
C ARG A 241 -11.84 -14.83 -5.41
N ASP A 242 -11.56 -13.84 -4.59
CA ASP A 242 -12.32 -12.59 -4.60
C ASP A 242 -12.28 -11.96 -6.01
N PRO A 243 -13.44 -11.67 -6.63
CA PRO A 243 -13.51 -11.20 -8.01
C PRO A 243 -12.96 -9.78 -8.20
N LEU A 244 -12.92 -8.96 -7.14
CA LEU A 244 -12.42 -7.59 -7.21
C LEU A 244 -10.92 -7.52 -6.98
N THR A 245 -10.43 -8.19 -5.95
CA THR A 245 -9.02 -8.10 -5.50
C THR A 245 -8.16 -9.23 -6.05
N ASN A 246 -8.77 -10.31 -6.53
CA ASN A 246 -8.13 -11.58 -6.89
C ASN A 246 -7.38 -12.24 -5.72
N ASN A 247 -7.74 -11.92 -4.49
CA ASN A 247 -7.20 -12.53 -3.29
C ASN A 247 -7.74 -13.94 -3.07
N ALA A 248 -6.96 -14.77 -2.38
CA ALA A 248 -7.41 -16.08 -1.92
C ALA A 248 -8.57 -15.94 -0.93
N HIS A 249 -9.46 -16.91 -0.92
CA HIS A 249 -10.42 -17.05 0.17
C HIS A 249 -9.70 -17.58 1.41
N VAL A 250 -9.82 -16.88 2.54
CA VAL A 250 -9.12 -17.22 3.80
C VAL A 250 -10.11 -17.75 4.83
N THR A 251 -9.75 -18.86 5.45
CA THR A 251 -10.56 -19.50 6.51
C THR A 251 -9.70 -19.75 7.74
N ASP A 252 -10.17 -19.37 8.92
CA ASP A 252 -9.56 -19.76 10.19
C ASP A 252 -9.85 -21.26 10.47
N VAL A 253 -8.78 -22.04 10.56
CA VAL A 253 -8.82 -23.48 10.80
C VAL A 253 -8.07 -23.86 12.08
N THR A 254 -7.82 -22.91 12.96
CA THR A 254 -7.05 -23.08 14.20
C THR A 254 -7.57 -24.23 15.04
N LYS A 255 -8.87 -24.27 15.28
CA LYS A 255 -9.51 -25.34 16.06
C LYS A 255 -9.38 -26.69 15.38
N ASP A 256 -9.56 -26.74 14.07
CA ASP A 256 -9.50 -27.98 13.31
C ASP A 256 -8.09 -28.58 13.27
N VAL A 257 -7.06 -27.73 13.33
CA VAL A 257 -5.65 -28.16 13.35
C VAL A 257 -5.23 -28.62 14.74
N PHE A 258 -5.65 -27.95 15.82
CA PHE A 258 -5.12 -28.19 17.17
C PHE A 258 -6.06 -28.97 18.09
N GLU A 259 -7.40 -28.78 18.04
CA GLU A 259 -8.32 -29.38 19.00
C GLU A 259 -8.70 -30.83 18.71
N ASN A 260 -8.56 -31.30 17.46
CA ASN A 260 -8.93 -32.66 17.09
C ASN A 260 -7.84 -33.74 17.35
N LEU A 261 -6.75 -33.38 18.02
CA LEU A 261 -5.69 -34.31 18.43
C LEU A 261 -6.08 -35.21 19.65
N ASN A 262 -7.20 -34.89 20.34
CA ASN A 262 -7.63 -35.58 21.56
C ASN A 262 -8.78 -36.58 21.33
N ARG A 263 -9.01 -37.05 20.11
CA ARG A 263 -10.10 -37.99 19.78
C ARG A 263 -9.65 -39.39 19.34
N ASP A 264 -8.40 -39.78 19.66
CA ASP A 264 -7.94 -41.17 19.52
C ASP A 264 -7.62 -41.80 20.88
#